data_4d1c089613d39fc98113eb391603f083
#
_entry.id   4d1c089613d39fc98113eb391603f083
#
_cell.length_a   1.000
_cell.length_b   1.000
_cell.length_c   1.000
_cell.angle_alpha   90.00
_cell.angle_beta   90.00
_cell.angle_gamma   90.00
#
_symmetry.space_group_name_H-M   'P 1'
#
loop_
_entity.id
_entity.type
_entity.pdbx_description
1 polymer ?
#
loop_
_entity_poly.entity_id
_entity_poly.type
_entity_poly.pdbx_seq_one_letter_code
_entity_poly.pdbx_strand_id
1 'polypeptide(L)'
;MNMGFKHYDVFVIGTGTAGKGVAKDCAKAGLKVAIADNRMYGGVCPNRGCDPKKVLVGITEAIQIATNLKGKGIVEVPDVNWQDLQKFKATFTDAIPAATEKDLKKLNIEMYHQSPKFLDKNTLSVEGKTVTADKIVIATGQKPMELKIPGREHLLTSEDFLHQAELPDEIIFIGAGYIGMEFAHIAARCGAKVTVIEFAERPLAPFEEDIVHYLTRASEALGINFIFNAEASAIEKLRTNYRVSYKKNGKTESIKAKAVFNTAGRVPSIDELELEKGNVAFEKNGISVNEYLQNTTNTNVYACGDVSASGSLPLTPTSSQESRVVSINIRKKNSEKMDFPPVPSVVFTLPQVAAIGLTEKQAKDQGYDIVVEHKSVPHWFNAKRMAEDVYAYKTIVDKKRNLILGAHIIGGGAGEMINLFVLAMCGKLTPDNLKAMIFAYPTWGNDIKGMV
;
A
#
# COMPACT_ATOMS: atom_id res chain seq x y z
N MET A 1 -2.26 47.03 -17.60
CA MET A 1 -2.60 46.46 -16.28
C MET A 1 -1.66 45.31 -16.03
N ASN A 2 -0.74 45.46 -15.08
CA ASN A 2 0.06 44.34 -14.64
C ASN A 2 -0.88 43.30 -14.01
N MET A 3 -1.23 42.27 -14.74
CA MET A 3 -1.88 41.09 -14.14
C MET A 3 -0.81 40.42 -13.29
N GLY A 4 -0.64 40.86 -12.05
CA GLY A 4 0.28 40.30 -11.11
C GLY A 4 -0.14 38.84 -10.88
N PHE A 5 0.71 37.87 -11.28
CA PHE A 5 0.51 36.45 -10.95
C PHE A 5 0.44 36.31 -9.44
N LYS A 6 -0.47 35.45 -8.98
CA LYS A 6 -0.52 35.13 -7.55
C LYS A 6 0.72 34.28 -7.19
N HIS A 7 1.44 34.75 -6.17
CA HIS A 7 2.71 34.13 -5.75
C HIS A 7 2.57 33.44 -4.40
N TYR A 8 3.23 32.28 -4.27
CA TYR A 8 3.32 31.48 -3.04
C TYR A 8 4.78 31.14 -2.73
N ASP A 9 5.09 30.99 -1.45
CA ASP A 9 6.39 30.45 -1.04
C ASP A 9 6.46 28.95 -1.38
N VAL A 10 5.33 28.24 -1.18
CA VAL A 10 5.22 26.80 -1.47
C VAL A 10 3.90 26.49 -2.16
N PHE A 11 3.96 25.77 -3.26
CA PHE A 11 2.79 25.19 -3.93
C PHE A 11 2.87 23.66 -3.87
N VAL A 12 1.88 23.00 -3.26
CA VAL A 12 1.82 21.55 -3.10
C VAL A 12 0.80 20.95 -4.06
N ILE A 13 1.19 19.88 -4.77
CA ILE A 13 0.34 19.16 -5.71
C ILE A 13 0.00 17.80 -5.12
N GLY A 14 -1.25 17.61 -4.70
CA GLY A 14 -1.76 16.43 -4.02
C GLY A 14 -2.05 16.66 -2.54
N THR A 15 -3.22 16.19 -2.08
CA THR A 15 -3.72 16.35 -0.70
C THR A 15 -3.62 15.06 0.12
N GLY A 16 -2.87 14.07 -0.38
CA GLY A 16 -2.59 12.83 0.34
C GLY A 16 -1.73 13.05 1.58
N THR A 17 -1.34 11.97 2.24
CA THR A 17 -0.55 12.01 3.48
C THR A 17 0.70 12.87 3.34
N ALA A 18 1.47 12.67 2.27
CA ALA A 18 2.69 13.43 2.03
C ALA A 18 2.42 14.91 1.78
N GLY A 19 1.59 15.25 0.80
CA GLY A 19 1.34 16.65 0.42
C GLY A 19 0.69 17.44 1.54
N LYS A 20 -0.32 16.88 2.21
CA LYS A 20 -0.97 17.50 3.37
C LYS A 20 0.02 17.76 4.52
N GLY A 21 0.96 16.84 4.76
CA GLY A 21 2.00 17.00 5.76
C GLY A 21 2.89 18.20 5.45
N VAL A 22 3.47 18.26 4.24
CA VAL A 22 4.31 19.38 3.80
C VAL A 22 3.56 20.70 3.88
N ALA A 23 2.34 20.76 3.35
CA ALA A 23 1.55 22.00 3.34
C ALA A 23 1.31 22.53 4.76
N LYS A 24 0.90 21.67 5.69
CA LYS A 24 0.66 22.04 7.09
C LYS A 24 1.94 22.50 7.80
N ASP A 25 3.06 21.81 7.62
CA ASP A 25 4.32 22.16 8.28
C ASP A 25 4.92 23.47 7.75
N CYS A 26 4.81 23.72 6.44
CA CYS A 26 5.25 24.96 5.84
C CYS A 26 4.36 26.14 6.28
N ALA A 27 3.03 25.96 6.30
CA ALA A 27 2.11 27.02 6.75
C ALA A 27 2.29 27.35 8.24
N LYS A 28 2.49 26.34 9.11
CA LYS A 28 2.81 26.59 10.54
C LYS A 28 4.13 27.32 10.74
N ALA A 29 5.06 27.22 9.79
CA ALA A 29 6.32 27.96 9.79
C ALA A 29 6.17 29.39 9.25
N GLY A 30 4.96 29.85 8.91
CA GLY A 30 4.67 31.21 8.43
C GLY A 30 4.80 31.40 6.93
N LEU A 31 5.02 30.34 6.15
CA LEU A 31 5.10 30.41 4.70
C LEU A 31 3.70 30.52 4.09
N LYS A 32 3.60 31.26 2.98
CA LYS A 32 2.38 31.36 2.18
C LYS A 32 2.23 30.13 1.30
N VAL A 33 1.27 29.27 1.63
CA VAL A 33 1.12 27.94 1.01
C VAL A 33 -0.16 27.85 0.19
N ALA A 34 -0.07 27.23 -0.98
CA ALA A 34 -1.20 26.70 -1.72
C ALA A 34 -1.10 25.19 -1.87
N ILE A 35 -2.26 24.54 -2.02
CA ILE A 35 -2.36 23.10 -2.27
C ILE A 35 -3.43 22.83 -3.32
N ALA A 36 -3.18 21.87 -4.20
CA ALA A 36 -4.09 21.49 -5.28
C ALA A 36 -4.33 19.98 -5.31
N ASP A 37 -5.57 19.59 -5.60
CA ASP A 37 -5.92 18.20 -5.91
C ASP A 37 -7.09 18.20 -6.90
N ASN A 38 -7.10 17.29 -7.86
CA ASN A 38 -8.22 17.13 -8.80
C ASN A 38 -9.26 16.10 -8.31
N ARG A 39 -9.07 15.55 -7.11
CA ARG A 39 -9.94 14.57 -6.48
C ARG A 39 -10.33 15.01 -5.07
N MET A 40 -11.13 14.18 -4.40
CA MET A 40 -11.52 14.44 -3.00
C MET A 40 -10.29 14.59 -2.11
N TYR A 41 -10.27 15.65 -1.33
CA TYR A 41 -9.18 16.00 -0.42
C TYR A 41 -8.95 14.91 0.65
N GLY A 42 -7.69 14.69 1.02
CA GLY A 42 -7.27 13.66 1.97
C GLY A 42 -6.44 12.53 1.35
N GLY A 43 -6.48 12.39 0.01
CA GLY A 43 -5.70 11.39 -0.73
C GLY A 43 -6.31 9.99 -0.73
N VAL A 44 -5.51 9.00 -1.17
CA VAL A 44 -5.97 7.62 -1.36
C VAL A 44 -6.19 6.90 -0.04
N CYS A 45 -5.22 6.95 0.89
CA CYS A 45 -5.23 6.13 2.10
C CYS A 45 -6.54 6.22 2.89
N PRO A 46 -7.01 7.41 3.36
CA PRO A 46 -8.20 7.48 4.19
C PRO A 46 -9.52 7.41 3.40
N ASN A 47 -9.54 7.86 2.13
CA ASN A 47 -10.79 7.91 1.37
C ASN A 47 -11.11 6.62 0.63
N ARG A 48 -10.08 5.96 0.04
CA ARG A 48 -10.24 4.89 -0.96
C ARG A 48 -9.08 3.90 -1.00
N GLY A 49 -8.40 3.70 0.13
CA GLY A 49 -7.22 2.83 0.27
C GLY A 49 -7.19 2.09 1.59
N CYS A 50 -6.21 2.42 2.43
CA CYS A 50 -5.88 1.70 3.66
C CYS A 50 -7.05 1.62 4.63
N ASP A 51 -7.66 2.77 4.96
CA ASP A 51 -8.67 2.84 6.02
C ASP A 51 -9.96 2.09 5.63
N PRO A 52 -10.64 2.39 4.50
CA PRO A 52 -11.83 1.65 4.12
C PRO A 52 -11.57 0.16 3.93
N LYS A 53 -10.41 -0.23 3.37
CA LYS A 53 -10.02 -1.63 3.23
C LYS A 53 -9.89 -2.30 4.59
N LYS A 54 -9.24 -1.64 5.56
CA LYS A 54 -9.02 -2.22 6.89
C LYS A 54 -10.32 -2.36 7.68
N VAL A 55 -11.32 -1.50 7.45
CA VAL A 55 -12.68 -1.69 7.99
C VAL A 55 -13.31 -2.98 7.46
N LEU A 56 -13.21 -3.25 6.16
CA LEU A 56 -13.70 -4.50 5.56
C LEU A 56 -12.96 -5.72 6.12
N VAL A 57 -11.64 -5.63 6.27
CA VAL A 57 -10.82 -6.70 6.87
C VAL A 57 -11.25 -7.00 8.30
N GLY A 58 -11.62 -6.00 9.11
CA GLY A 58 -12.05 -6.22 10.50
C GLY A 58 -13.24 -7.17 10.63
N ILE A 59 -14.20 -7.10 9.71
CA ILE A 59 -15.32 -8.06 9.69
C ILE A 59 -14.85 -9.45 9.25
N THR A 60 -13.99 -9.52 8.25
CA THR A 60 -13.47 -10.82 7.79
C THR A 60 -12.54 -11.47 8.83
N GLU A 61 -11.88 -10.70 9.70
CA GLU A 61 -11.15 -11.20 10.88
C GLU A 61 -12.12 -11.92 11.83
N ALA A 62 -13.27 -11.31 12.14
CA ALA A 62 -14.29 -11.93 12.99
C ALA A 62 -14.85 -13.23 12.40
N ILE A 63 -15.14 -13.24 11.09
CA ILE A 63 -15.57 -14.45 10.34
C ILE A 63 -14.50 -15.53 10.40
N GLN A 64 -13.21 -15.18 10.19
CA GLN A 64 -12.12 -16.16 10.26
C GLN A 64 -12.00 -16.77 11.65
N ILE A 65 -12.07 -15.96 12.71
CA ILE A 65 -12.05 -16.44 14.11
C ILE A 65 -13.23 -17.39 14.35
N ALA A 66 -14.44 -17.00 13.94
CA ALA A 66 -15.62 -17.85 14.10
C ALA A 66 -15.47 -19.17 13.33
N THR A 67 -14.93 -19.13 12.11
CA THR A 67 -14.67 -20.31 11.27
C THR A 67 -13.69 -21.28 11.96
N ASN A 68 -12.55 -20.76 12.44
CA ASN A 68 -11.54 -21.56 13.13
C ASN A 68 -12.09 -22.25 14.40
N LEU A 69 -12.96 -21.54 15.14
CA LEU A 69 -13.48 -22.01 16.42
C LEU A 69 -14.84 -22.70 16.30
N LYS A 70 -15.37 -22.92 15.09
CA LYS A 70 -16.59 -23.69 14.89
C LYS A 70 -16.43 -25.11 15.47
N GLY A 71 -17.39 -25.52 16.30
CA GLY A 71 -17.32 -26.78 17.06
C GLY A 71 -16.33 -26.77 18.24
N LYS A 72 -15.72 -25.61 18.53
CA LYS A 72 -14.80 -25.40 19.67
C LYS A 72 -15.29 -24.27 20.59
N GLY A 73 -16.61 -24.08 20.66
CA GLY A 73 -17.27 -23.02 21.41
C GLY A 73 -18.14 -22.11 20.54
N ILE A 74 -17.87 -22.04 19.24
CA ILE A 74 -18.71 -21.36 18.26
C ILE A 74 -19.61 -22.39 17.58
N VAL A 75 -20.91 -22.17 17.60
CA VAL A 75 -21.91 -23.07 17.01
C VAL A 75 -22.02 -22.85 15.51
N GLU A 76 -22.17 -21.58 15.11
CA GLU A 76 -22.35 -21.18 13.71
C GLU A 76 -21.45 -20.01 13.34
N VAL A 77 -20.96 -20.01 12.11
CA VAL A 77 -20.24 -18.86 11.52
C VAL A 77 -21.29 -17.88 11.02
N PRO A 78 -21.29 -16.62 11.44
CA PRO A 78 -22.28 -15.65 11.00
C PRO A 78 -22.09 -15.27 9.53
N ASP A 79 -23.20 -14.99 8.84
CA ASP A 79 -23.19 -14.42 7.49
C ASP A 79 -22.81 -12.93 7.54
N VAL A 80 -22.23 -12.44 6.44
CA VAL A 80 -21.89 -11.03 6.28
C VAL A 80 -22.99 -10.32 5.50
N ASN A 81 -23.57 -9.26 6.07
CA ASN A 81 -24.39 -8.32 5.33
C ASN A 81 -23.49 -7.25 4.69
N TRP A 82 -23.22 -7.38 3.39
CA TRP A 82 -22.35 -6.47 2.66
C TRP A 82 -22.83 -5.02 2.69
N GLN A 83 -24.13 -4.77 2.58
CA GLN A 83 -24.69 -3.41 2.57
C GLN A 83 -24.49 -2.71 3.93
N ASP A 84 -24.68 -3.41 5.03
CA ASP A 84 -24.46 -2.86 6.36
C ASP A 84 -22.97 -2.64 6.62
N LEU A 85 -22.10 -3.53 6.12
CA LEU A 85 -20.66 -3.35 6.15
C LEU A 85 -20.21 -2.11 5.36
N GLN A 86 -20.80 -1.85 4.19
CA GLN A 86 -20.54 -0.65 3.41
C GLN A 86 -20.99 0.63 4.14
N LYS A 87 -22.17 0.61 4.81
CA LYS A 87 -22.62 1.73 5.66
C LYS A 87 -21.65 1.97 6.82
N PHE A 88 -21.20 0.91 7.48
CA PHE A 88 -20.23 1.01 8.56
C PHE A 88 -18.90 1.60 8.06
N LYS A 89 -18.38 1.12 6.93
CA LYS A 89 -17.17 1.67 6.29
C LYS A 89 -17.33 3.17 5.98
N ALA A 90 -18.51 3.60 5.49
CA ALA A 90 -18.80 4.98 5.16
C ALA A 90 -18.65 5.92 6.37
N THR A 91 -18.91 5.45 7.59
CA THR A 91 -18.70 6.25 8.82
C THR A 91 -17.25 6.65 9.05
N PHE A 92 -16.29 5.95 8.44
CA PHE A 92 -14.86 6.26 8.52
C PHE A 92 -14.39 7.17 7.37
N THR A 93 -15.05 7.15 6.23
CA THR A 93 -14.55 7.77 4.99
C THR A 93 -15.26 9.07 4.62
N ASP A 94 -16.58 9.16 4.81
CA ASP A 94 -17.39 10.23 4.22
C ASP A 94 -17.07 11.63 4.75
N ALA A 95 -16.62 11.73 6.00
CA ALA A 95 -16.25 13.00 6.62
C ALA A 95 -14.83 13.49 6.26
N ILE A 96 -13.98 12.63 5.68
CA ILE A 96 -12.56 12.91 5.47
C ILE A 96 -12.30 14.11 4.55
N PRO A 97 -12.96 14.24 3.38
CA PRO A 97 -12.71 15.38 2.48
C PRO A 97 -12.99 16.70 3.17
N ALA A 98 -14.19 16.87 3.71
CA ALA A 98 -14.61 18.11 4.38
C ALA A 98 -13.75 18.44 5.62
N ALA A 99 -13.37 17.42 6.41
CA ALA A 99 -12.48 17.60 7.55
C ALA A 99 -11.07 18.05 7.11
N THR A 100 -10.56 17.49 6.00
CA THR A 100 -9.26 17.88 5.44
C THR A 100 -9.27 19.33 4.98
N GLU A 101 -10.27 19.74 4.21
CA GLU A 101 -10.41 21.13 3.76
C GLU A 101 -10.54 22.11 4.92
N LYS A 102 -11.36 21.77 5.93
CA LYS A 102 -11.51 22.57 7.15
C LYS A 102 -10.17 22.77 7.87
N ASP A 103 -9.35 21.72 7.96
CA ASP A 103 -8.05 21.82 8.62
C ASP A 103 -7.03 22.64 7.82
N LEU A 104 -7.03 22.54 6.48
CA LEU A 104 -6.18 23.36 5.62
C LEU A 104 -6.60 24.84 5.71
N LYS A 105 -7.91 25.13 5.70
CA LYS A 105 -8.46 26.47 5.85
C LYS A 105 -8.06 27.13 7.16
N LYS A 106 -8.04 26.41 8.29
CA LYS A 106 -7.58 26.93 9.60
C LYS A 106 -6.14 27.44 9.57
N LEU A 107 -5.30 26.89 8.67
CA LEU A 107 -3.91 27.30 8.49
C LEU A 107 -3.72 28.32 7.37
N ASN A 108 -4.82 28.91 6.85
CA ASN A 108 -4.83 29.85 5.73
C ASN A 108 -4.14 29.29 4.46
N ILE A 109 -4.17 27.97 4.27
CA ILE A 109 -3.67 27.34 3.05
C ILE A 109 -4.70 27.54 1.95
N GLU A 110 -4.28 28.08 0.83
CA GLU A 110 -5.17 28.25 -0.32
C GLU A 110 -5.34 26.93 -1.07
N MET A 111 -6.58 26.62 -1.44
CA MET A 111 -6.96 25.34 -2.03
C MET A 111 -7.42 25.51 -3.47
N TYR A 112 -6.96 24.61 -4.35
CA TYR A 112 -7.37 24.49 -5.74
C TYR A 112 -7.89 23.08 -6.00
N HIS A 113 -9.03 22.95 -6.68
CA HIS A 113 -9.71 21.67 -6.93
C HIS A 113 -9.47 21.17 -8.36
N GLN A 114 -8.29 21.37 -8.88
CA GLN A 114 -7.86 20.94 -10.21
C GLN A 114 -6.38 20.53 -10.16
N SER A 115 -5.98 19.59 -11.02
CA SER A 115 -4.56 19.27 -11.25
C SER A 115 -3.88 20.46 -11.93
N PRO A 116 -2.81 21.02 -11.37
CA PRO A 116 -2.06 22.09 -12.03
C PRO A 116 -1.19 21.52 -13.17
N LYS A 117 -0.81 22.40 -14.11
CA LYS A 117 0.14 22.12 -15.19
C LYS A 117 1.31 23.07 -15.12
N PHE A 118 2.51 22.58 -15.29
CA PHE A 118 3.68 23.44 -15.44
C PHE A 118 3.59 24.24 -16.73
N LEU A 119 3.87 25.54 -16.62
CA LEU A 119 4.08 26.46 -17.75
C LEU A 119 5.58 26.72 -17.97
N ASP A 120 6.33 26.81 -16.87
CA ASP A 120 7.79 26.86 -16.81
C ASP A 120 8.30 26.31 -15.46
N LYS A 121 9.58 26.54 -15.13
CA LYS A 121 10.25 25.98 -13.93
C LYS A 121 9.59 26.29 -12.59
N ASN A 122 8.88 27.40 -12.49
CA ASN A 122 8.25 27.84 -11.23
C ASN A 122 6.85 28.44 -11.41
N THR A 123 6.28 28.33 -12.62
CA THR A 123 4.97 28.84 -12.98
C THR A 123 4.01 27.70 -13.31
N LEU A 124 2.84 27.74 -12.72
CA LEU A 124 1.79 26.75 -12.89
C LEU A 124 0.51 27.40 -13.43
N SER A 125 -0.25 26.64 -14.22
CA SER A 125 -1.63 26.94 -14.58
C SER A 125 -2.56 26.05 -13.76
N VAL A 126 -3.51 26.65 -13.05
CA VAL A 126 -4.52 25.93 -12.25
C VAL A 126 -5.82 26.74 -12.22
N GLU A 127 -6.96 26.10 -12.48
CA GLU A 127 -8.30 26.73 -12.53
C GLU A 127 -8.33 28.00 -13.40
N GLY A 128 -7.69 27.95 -14.57
CA GLY A 128 -7.61 29.11 -15.48
C GLY A 128 -6.75 30.27 -14.99
N LYS A 129 -6.05 30.12 -13.86
CA LYS A 129 -5.16 31.13 -13.28
C LYS A 129 -3.71 30.73 -13.49
N THR A 130 -2.84 31.72 -13.71
CA THR A 130 -1.39 31.56 -13.67
C THR A 130 -0.90 31.91 -12.27
N VAL A 131 -0.14 31.01 -11.65
CA VAL A 131 0.43 31.17 -10.31
C VAL A 131 1.92 30.87 -10.35
N THR A 132 2.69 31.49 -9.45
CA THR A 132 4.12 31.21 -9.30
C THR A 132 4.41 30.75 -7.88
N ALA A 133 5.47 29.95 -7.72
CA ALA A 133 5.93 29.52 -6.40
C ALA A 133 7.45 29.44 -6.34
N ASP A 134 8.03 29.77 -5.17
CA ASP A 134 9.46 29.59 -4.93
C ASP A 134 9.82 28.10 -4.84
N LYS A 135 8.94 27.30 -4.25
CA LYS A 135 9.06 25.84 -4.17
C LYS A 135 7.76 25.16 -4.57
N ILE A 136 7.89 24.11 -5.35
CA ILE A 136 6.76 23.26 -5.77
C ILE A 136 7.01 21.85 -5.22
N VAL A 137 5.98 21.26 -4.63
CA VAL A 137 6.05 19.89 -4.09
C VAL A 137 5.08 19.00 -4.84
N ILE A 138 5.60 17.98 -5.50
CA ILE A 138 4.81 16.96 -6.19
C ILE A 138 4.56 15.81 -5.23
N ALA A 139 3.30 15.62 -4.83
CA ALA A 139 2.85 14.59 -3.88
C ALA A 139 1.56 13.90 -4.37
N THR A 140 1.47 13.69 -5.68
CA THR A 140 0.29 13.19 -6.39
C THR A 140 0.06 11.69 -6.21
N GLY A 141 1.00 10.99 -5.58
CA GLY A 141 0.90 9.56 -5.30
C GLY A 141 0.90 8.69 -6.57
N GLN A 142 0.21 7.56 -6.48
CA GLN A 142 0.07 6.61 -7.58
C GLN A 142 -1.40 6.40 -7.94
N LYS A 143 -1.64 5.99 -9.19
CA LYS A 143 -2.94 5.56 -9.74
C LYS A 143 -2.85 4.09 -10.21
N PRO A 144 -3.99 3.38 -10.38
CA PRO A 144 -3.99 2.07 -10.99
C PRO A 144 -3.31 2.09 -12.36
N MET A 145 -2.48 1.09 -12.62
CA MET A 145 -1.86 0.90 -13.92
C MET A 145 -2.93 0.51 -14.94
N GLU A 146 -2.96 1.18 -16.08
CA GLU A 146 -3.88 0.86 -17.15
C GLU A 146 -3.39 -0.38 -17.94
N LEU A 147 -4.21 -1.42 -18.01
CA LEU A 147 -3.93 -2.57 -18.84
C LEU A 147 -4.25 -2.24 -20.32
N LYS A 148 -3.26 -2.37 -21.19
CA LYS A 148 -3.39 -2.07 -22.62
C LYS A 148 -3.95 -3.28 -23.39
N ILE A 149 -5.17 -3.72 -23.02
CA ILE A 149 -5.86 -4.86 -23.63
C ILE A 149 -7.24 -4.44 -24.17
N PRO A 150 -7.76 -5.10 -25.22
CA PRO A 150 -9.13 -4.90 -25.67
C PRO A 150 -10.15 -5.12 -24.55
N GLY A 151 -11.16 -4.24 -24.44
CA GLY A 151 -12.18 -4.32 -23.41
C GLY A 151 -11.78 -3.80 -22.04
N ARG A 152 -10.64 -3.11 -21.93
CA ARG A 152 -10.14 -2.51 -20.68
C ARG A 152 -11.12 -1.54 -20.00
N GLU A 153 -12.01 -0.94 -20.77
CA GLU A 153 -13.06 -0.04 -20.29
C GLU A 153 -14.09 -0.75 -19.39
N HIS A 154 -14.08 -2.06 -19.35
CA HIS A 154 -14.92 -2.89 -18.48
C HIS A 154 -14.23 -3.28 -17.18
N LEU A 155 -12.95 -2.93 -17.02
CA LEU A 155 -12.19 -3.19 -15.79
C LEU A 155 -12.59 -2.22 -14.69
N LEU A 156 -12.90 -2.76 -13.55
CA LEU A 156 -13.04 -2.04 -12.30
C LEU A 156 -11.70 -1.90 -11.61
N THR A 157 -11.56 -0.90 -10.77
CA THR A 157 -10.35 -0.62 -9.99
C THR A 157 -10.50 -1.05 -8.52
N SER A 158 -9.44 -0.91 -7.74
CA SER A 158 -9.49 -1.07 -6.29
C SER A 158 -10.47 -0.10 -5.61
N GLU A 159 -10.63 1.09 -6.17
CA GLU A 159 -11.56 2.08 -5.65
C GLU A 159 -13.01 1.64 -5.89
N ASP A 160 -13.30 1.10 -7.08
CA ASP A 160 -14.61 0.56 -7.40
C ASP A 160 -14.97 -0.61 -6.49
N PHE A 161 -14.01 -1.49 -6.14
CA PHE A 161 -14.24 -2.57 -5.17
C PHE A 161 -14.71 -2.05 -3.81
N LEU A 162 -14.03 -1.02 -3.31
CA LEU A 162 -14.37 -0.41 -2.02
C LEU A 162 -15.73 0.30 -2.00
N HIS A 163 -16.29 0.61 -3.18
CA HIS A 163 -17.58 1.31 -3.34
C HIS A 163 -18.70 0.43 -3.91
N GLN A 164 -18.48 -0.89 -4.01
CA GLN A 164 -19.54 -1.80 -4.49
C GLN A 164 -20.74 -1.77 -3.54
N ALA A 165 -21.90 -1.35 -4.03
CA ALA A 165 -23.15 -1.38 -3.27
C ALA A 165 -23.59 -2.82 -2.94
N GLU A 166 -23.34 -3.74 -3.87
CA GLU A 166 -23.58 -5.17 -3.74
C GLU A 166 -22.29 -5.92 -4.11
N LEU A 167 -21.94 -6.94 -3.35
CA LEU A 167 -20.79 -7.78 -3.68
C LEU A 167 -21.21 -8.74 -4.82
N PRO A 168 -20.53 -8.71 -5.98
CA PRO A 168 -20.78 -9.69 -7.03
C PRO A 168 -20.44 -11.11 -6.56
N ASP A 169 -21.28 -12.07 -6.88
CA ASP A 169 -21.12 -13.48 -6.51
C ASP A 169 -19.96 -14.21 -7.22
N GLU A 170 -19.52 -13.70 -8.38
CA GLU A 170 -18.35 -14.19 -9.12
C GLU A 170 -17.43 -13.04 -9.51
N ILE A 171 -16.19 -13.08 -9.03
CA ILE A 171 -15.21 -12.02 -9.20
C ILE A 171 -13.89 -12.55 -9.76
N ILE A 172 -13.33 -11.83 -10.73
CA ILE A 172 -11.96 -12.04 -11.19
C ILE A 172 -11.11 -10.84 -10.77
N PHE A 173 -9.96 -11.10 -10.13
CA PHE A 173 -8.89 -10.13 -9.93
C PHE A 173 -7.75 -10.41 -10.90
N ILE A 174 -7.30 -9.39 -11.63
CA ILE A 174 -6.13 -9.46 -12.51
C ILE A 174 -4.95 -8.84 -11.78
N GLY A 175 -4.01 -9.69 -11.36
CA GLY A 175 -2.85 -9.35 -10.54
C GLY A 175 -2.98 -9.80 -9.09
N ALA A 176 -2.01 -10.59 -8.62
CA ALA A 176 -1.92 -11.17 -7.27
C ALA A 176 -0.93 -10.40 -6.37
N GLY A 177 -0.81 -9.08 -6.56
CA GLY A 177 -0.15 -8.19 -5.62
C GLY A 177 -0.95 -8.03 -4.32
N TYR A 178 -0.47 -7.22 -3.37
CA TYR A 178 -1.12 -7.04 -2.06
C TYR A 178 -2.59 -6.59 -2.18
N ILE A 179 -2.94 -5.70 -3.14
CA ILE A 179 -4.33 -5.26 -3.37
C ILE A 179 -5.20 -6.45 -3.81
N GLY A 180 -4.75 -7.21 -4.81
CA GLY A 180 -5.50 -8.35 -5.34
C GLY A 180 -5.71 -9.43 -4.29
N MET A 181 -4.67 -9.76 -3.53
CA MET A 181 -4.74 -10.77 -2.49
C MET A 181 -5.65 -10.35 -1.33
N GLU A 182 -5.56 -9.12 -0.85
CA GLU A 182 -6.41 -8.62 0.23
C GLU A 182 -7.89 -8.61 -0.18
N PHE A 183 -8.21 -8.10 -1.37
CA PHE A 183 -9.59 -8.05 -1.85
C PHE A 183 -10.15 -9.44 -2.19
N ALA A 184 -9.31 -10.34 -2.70
CA ALA A 184 -9.69 -11.74 -2.89
C ALA A 184 -10.11 -12.40 -1.57
N HIS A 185 -9.33 -12.17 -0.50
CA HIS A 185 -9.63 -12.68 0.84
C HIS A 185 -10.88 -12.05 1.46
N ILE A 186 -11.12 -10.75 1.23
CA ILE A 186 -12.35 -10.07 1.67
C ILE A 186 -13.55 -10.65 0.93
N ALA A 187 -13.49 -10.67 -0.41
CA ALA A 187 -14.60 -11.13 -1.24
C ALA A 187 -14.99 -12.58 -0.97
N ALA A 188 -13.99 -13.48 -0.87
CA ALA A 188 -14.23 -14.90 -0.60
C ALA A 188 -14.93 -15.12 0.76
N ARG A 189 -14.50 -14.39 1.82
CA ARG A 189 -15.13 -14.50 3.15
C ARG A 189 -16.51 -13.86 3.22
N CYS A 190 -16.80 -12.94 2.30
CA CYS A 190 -18.15 -12.37 2.16
C CYS A 190 -19.02 -13.17 1.17
N GLY A 191 -18.60 -14.38 0.77
CA GLY A 191 -19.41 -15.33 0.00
C GLY A 191 -19.22 -15.31 -1.52
N ALA A 192 -18.32 -14.47 -2.06
CA ALA A 192 -18.07 -14.45 -3.50
C ALA A 192 -17.15 -15.61 -3.93
N LYS A 193 -17.41 -16.16 -5.12
CA LYS A 193 -16.50 -17.06 -5.82
C LYS A 193 -15.40 -16.25 -6.50
N VAL A 194 -14.15 -16.46 -6.09
CA VAL A 194 -13.03 -15.62 -6.50
C VAL A 194 -12.05 -16.40 -7.38
N THR A 195 -11.62 -15.78 -8.48
CA THR A 195 -10.48 -16.23 -9.28
C THR A 195 -9.46 -15.09 -9.38
N VAL A 196 -8.18 -15.41 -9.21
CA VAL A 196 -7.06 -14.49 -9.38
C VAL A 196 -6.21 -14.96 -10.58
N ILE A 197 -6.05 -14.08 -11.58
CA ILE A 197 -5.18 -14.29 -12.73
C ILE A 197 -3.87 -13.55 -12.47
N GLU A 198 -2.74 -14.27 -12.50
CA GLU A 198 -1.43 -13.70 -12.22
C GLU A 198 -0.43 -14.13 -13.28
N PHE A 199 0.35 -13.16 -13.82
CA PHE A 199 1.36 -13.44 -14.84
C PHE A 199 2.58 -14.17 -14.28
N ALA A 200 2.88 -13.94 -12.99
CA ALA A 200 3.97 -14.63 -12.30
C ALA A 200 3.56 -16.06 -11.86
N GLU A 201 4.54 -16.82 -11.43
CA GLU A 201 4.34 -18.20 -10.93
C GLU A 201 3.72 -18.27 -9.54
N ARG A 202 3.72 -17.17 -8.77
CA ARG A 202 3.18 -17.07 -7.42
C ARG A 202 2.66 -15.65 -7.10
N PRO A 203 1.80 -15.50 -6.09
CA PRO A 203 1.38 -14.16 -5.66
C PRO A 203 2.51 -13.49 -4.86
N LEU A 204 2.35 -12.18 -4.61
CA LEU A 204 3.21 -11.39 -3.72
C LEU A 204 4.71 -11.56 -4.01
N ALA A 205 5.12 -11.46 -5.26
CA ALA A 205 6.48 -11.71 -5.72
C ALA A 205 7.61 -11.04 -4.87
N PRO A 206 7.46 -9.83 -4.29
CA PRO A 206 8.47 -9.22 -3.45
C PRO A 206 8.64 -9.85 -2.05
N PHE A 207 7.69 -10.68 -1.61
CA PHE A 207 7.73 -11.30 -0.28
C PHE A 207 8.49 -12.62 -0.29
N GLU A 208 8.94 -13.05 0.90
CA GLU A 208 9.67 -14.31 1.10
C GLU A 208 8.84 -15.50 0.59
N GLU A 209 9.44 -16.30 -0.29
CA GLU A 209 8.75 -17.35 -1.05
C GLU A 209 8.12 -18.41 -0.16
N ASP A 210 8.85 -18.91 0.84
CA ASP A 210 8.34 -19.93 1.77
C ASP A 210 7.10 -19.45 2.52
N ILE A 211 7.09 -18.18 2.92
CA ILE A 211 5.95 -17.57 3.63
C ILE A 211 4.75 -17.39 2.69
N VAL A 212 5.01 -16.98 1.46
CA VAL A 212 3.96 -16.84 0.44
C VAL A 212 3.37 -18.19 0.06
N HIS A 213 4.17 -19.26 0.08
CA HIS A 213 3.66 -20.62 -0.16
C HIS A 213 2.58 -21.04 0.86
N TYR A 214 2.78 -20.74 2.15
CA TYR A 214 1.75 -20.99 3.17
C TYR A 214 0.47 -20.17 2.88
N LEU A 215 0.62 -18.91 2.49
CA LEU A 215 -0.53 -18.07 2.14
C LEU A 215 -1.29 -18.62 0.93
N THR A 216 -0.58 -19.03 -0.11
CA THR A 216 -1.20 -19.58 -1.33
C THR A 216 -2.07 -20.79 -0.99
N ARG A 217 -1.54 -21.74 -0.22
CA ARG A 217 -2.30 -22.92 0.23
C ARG A 217 -3.51 -22.56 1.09
N ALA A 218 -3.36 -21.58 2.00
CA ALA A 218 -4.48 -21.10 2.81
C ALA A 218 -5.56 -20.43 1.96
N SER A 219 -5.16 -19.71 0.92
CA SER A 219 -6.07 -19.05 -0.02
C SER A 219 -6.84 -20.09 -0.88
N GLU A 220 -6.15 -21.12 -1.34
CA GLU A 220 -6.78 -22.24 -2.07
C GLU A 220 -7.76 -23.00 -1.18
N ALA A 221 -7.41 -23.24 0.07
CA ALA A 221 -8.30 -23.87 1.06
C ALA A 221 -9.55 -23.00 1.37
N LEU A 222 -9.43 -21.67 1.25
CA LEU A 222 -10.55 -20.74 1.34
C LEU A 222 -11.46 -20.77 0.08
N GLY A 223 -11.04 -21.46 -0.99
CA GLY A 223 -11.77 -21.55 -2.24
C GLY A 223 -11.39 -20.48 -3.29
N ILE A 224 -10.30 -19.74 -3.07
CA ILE A 224 -9.77 -18.83 -4.08
C ILE A 224 -9.06 -19.66 -5.17
N ASN A 225 -9.49 -19.49 -6.41
CA ASN A 225 -8.87 -20.15 -7.56
C ASN A 225 -7.75 -19.27 -8.13
N PHE A 226 -6.55 -19.83 -8.33
CA PHE A 226 -5.42 -19.16 -8.95
C PHE A 226 -5.13 -19.67 -10.35
N ILE A 227 -4.90 -18.74 -11.26
CA ILE A 227 -4.41 -19.01 -12.62
C ILE A 227 -3.05 -18.31 -12.74
N PHE A 228 -1.99 -18.98 -12.35
CA PHE A 228 -0.61 -18.50 -12.44
C PHE A 228 0.00 -18.70 -13.82
N ASN A 229 1.09 -17.99 -14.11
CA ASN A 229 1.76 -17.97 -15.41
C ASN A 229 0.78 -17.61 -16.54
N ALA A 230 -0.13 -16.68 -16.27
CA ALA A 230 -1.24 -16.33 -17.14
C ALA A 230 -1.36 -14.81 -17.30
N GLU A 231 -1.31 -14.34 -18.53
CA GLU A 231 -1.43 -12.92 -18.87
C GLU A 231 -2.82 -12.64 -19.45
N ALA A 232 -3.58 -11.77 -18.77
CA ALA A 232 -4.87 -11.32 -19.29
C ALA A 232 -4.67 -10.61 -20.64
N SER A 233 -5.47 -10.96 -21.64
CA SER A 233 -5.27 -10.52 -23.02
C SER A 233 -6.48 -9.81 -23.65
N ALA A 234 -7.68 -10.02 -23.15
CA ALA A 234 -8.89 -9.30 -23.58
C ALA A 234 -10.02 -9.47 -22.59
N ILE A 235 -10.95 -8.50 -22.57
CA ILE A 235 -12.20 -8.57 -21.82
C ILE A 235 -13.35 -8.33 -22.78
N GLU A 236 -14.32 -9.22 -22.74
CA GLU A 236 -15.53 -9.13 -23.54
C GLU A 236 -16.73 -9.01 -22.61
N LYS A 237 -17.54 -7.97 -22.80
CA LYS A 237 -18.82 -7.84 -22.10
C LYS A 237 -19.86 -8.75 -22.75
N LEU A 238 -20.40 -9.68 -21.99
CA LEU A 238 -21.51 -10.51 -22.36
C LEU A 238 -22.83 -9.92 -21.83
N ARG A 239 -23.93 -10.59 -22.02
CA ARG A 239 -25.24 -10.09 -21.57
C ARG A 239 -25.30 -9.82 -20.05
N THR A 240 -24.77 -10.74 -19.26
CA THR A 240 -24.84 -10.68 -17.77
C THR A 240 -23.49 -10.80 -17.08
N ASN A 241 -22.45 -11.15 -17.81
CA ASN A 241 -21.12 -11.45 -17.29
C ASN A 241 -20.05 -10.79 -18.17
N TYR A 242 -18.80 -10.89 -17.74
CA TYR A 242 -17.61 -10.60 -18.53
C TYR A 242 -16.86 -11.89 -18.81
N ARG A 243 -16.31 -12.02 -20.02
CA ARG A 243 -15.34 -13.07 -20.36
C ARG A 243 -13.95 -12.45 -20.33
N VAL A 244 -13.06 -13.01 -19.53
CA VAL A 244 -11.64 -12.65 -19.51
C VAL A 244 -10.87 -13.71 -20.27
N SER A 245 -10.24 -13.32 -21.38
CA SER A 245 -9.27 -14.16 -22.10
C SER A 245 -7.89 -13.95 -21.53
N TYR A 246 -7.11 -15.01 -21.40
CA TYR A 246 -5.73 -14.97 -20.92
C TYR A 246 -4.86 -15.95 -21.71
N LYS A 247 -3.56 -15.64 -21.79
CA LYS A 247 -2.54 -16.49 -22.40
C LYS A 247 -1.83 -17.27 -21.30
N LYS A 248 -1.79 -18.58 -21.43
CA LYS A 248 -1.06 -19.51 -20.55
C LYS A 248 -0.40 -20.61 -21.37
N ASN A 249 0.92 -20.80 -21.20
CA ASN A 249 1.69 -21.81 -21.95
C ASN A 249 1.48 -21.73 -23.47
N GLY A 250 1.41 -20.52 -24.04
CA GLY A 250 1.23 -20.29 -25.48
C GLY A 250 -0.21 -20.50 -25.98
N LYS A 251 -1.15 -20.92 -25.13
CA LYS A 251 -2.57 -21.11 -25.48
C LYS A 251 -3.41 -19.94 -24.95
N THR A 252 -4.46 -19.59 -25.67
CA THR A 252 -5.48 -18.66 -25.20
C THR A 252 -6.62 -19.45 -24.56
N GLU A 253 -6.88 -19.15 -23.31
CA GLU A 253 -7.97 -19.69 -22.52
C GLU A 253 -8.91 -18.57 -22.07
N SER A 254 -10.08 -18.89 -21.51
CA SER A 254 -10.99 -17.87 -20.99
C SER A 254 -11.79 -18.35 -19.80
N ILE A 255 -12.17 -17.39 -18.94
CA ILE A 255 -13.04 -17.59 -17.79
C ILE A 255 -14.08 -16.46 -17.73
N LYS A 256 -15.21 -16.71 -17.06
CA LYS A 256 -16.29 -15.72 -16.93
C LYS A 256 -16.50 -15.34 -15.47
N ALA A 257 -16.90 -14.09 -15.23
CA ALA A 257 -17.35 -13.60 -13.93
C ALA A 257 -18.33 -12.43 -14.07
N LYS A 258 -18.98 -12.05 -12.97
CA LYS A 258 -19.88 -10.90 -12.88
C LYS A 258 -19.14 -9.57 -12.84
N ALA A 259 -17.92 -9.57 -12.25
CA ALA A 259 -17.07 -8.40 -12.18
C ALA A 259 -15.59 -8.78 -12.37
N VAL A 260 -14.82 -7.84 -12.94
CA VAL A 260 -13.38 -8.01 -13.20
C VAL A 260 -12.66 -6.77 -12.66
N PHE A 261 -11.74 -6.99 -11.74
CA PHE A 261 -10.98 -5.91 -11.10
C PHE A 261 -9.51 -5.94 -11.55
N ASN A 262 -9.02 -4.76 -11.92
CA ASN A 262 -7.60 -4.55 -12.20
C ASN A 262 -6.84 -4.31 -10.89
N THR A 263 -6.01 -5.26 -10.52
CA THR A 263 -5.09 -5.21 -9.38
C THR A 263 -3.63 -5.50 -9.80
N ALA A 264 -3.34 -5.30 -11.11
CA ALA A 264 -2.04 -5.63 -11.72
C ALA A 264 -0.91 -4.63 -11.38
N GLY A 265 -1.18 -3.62 -10.56
CA GLY A 265 -0.19 -2.68 -10.08
C GLY A 265 -0.63 -1.23 -10.12
N ARG A 266 0.29 -0.36 -9.71
CA ARG A 266 0.11 1.09 -9.66
C ARG A 266 1.28 1.81 -10.33
N VAL A 267 1.02 2.98 -10.85
CA VAL A 267 2.02 3.85 -11.51
C VAL A 267 1.95 5.27 -10.95
N PRO A 268 3.04 6.04 -11.01
CA PRO A 268 3.04 7.43 -10.58
C PRO A 268 1.96 8.26 -11.28
N SER A 269 1.25 9.10 -10.52
CA SER A 269 0.17 9.95 -11.05
C SER A 269 0.74 11.29 -11.51
N ILE A 270 1.36 11.33 -12.69
CA ILE A 270 2.13 12.48 -13.20
C ILE A 270 1.70 12.98 -14.59
N ASP A 271 0.85 12.23 -15.31
CA ASP A 271 0.58 12.48 -16.74
C ASP A 271 -0.04 13.85 -17.03
N GLU A 272 -0.76 14.43 -16.07
CA GLU A 272 -1.47 15.72 -16.27
C GLU A 272 -0.60 16.94 -15.98
N LEU A 273 0.61 16.75 -15.42
CA LEU A 273 1.42 17.83 -14.87
C LEU A 273 2.23 18.62 -15.91
N GLU A 274 2.47 18.06 -17.09
CA GLU A 274 3.34 18.63 -18.14
C GLU A 274 4.78 18.91 -17.61
N LEU A 275 5.38 17.88 -16.97
CA LEU A 275 6.65 17.97 -16.24
C LEU A 275 7.83 18.49 -17.07
N GLU A 276 7.85 18.22 -18.37
CA GLU A 276 8.88 18.67 -19.28
C GLU A 276 8.96 20.21 -19.35
N LYS A 277 7.80 20.89 -19.32
CA LYS A 277 7.74 22.37 -19.30
C LYS A 277 8.34 22.92 -18.01
N GLY A 278 8.15 22.17 -16.90
CA GLY A 278 8.73 22.50 -15.59
C GLY A 278 10.23 22.14 -15.50
N ASN A 279 10.84 21.53 -16.52
CA ASN A 279 12.18 20.95 -16.44
C ASN A 279 12.31 19.99 -15.24
N VAL A 280 11.29 19.18 -14.98
CA VAL A 280 11.24 18.22 -13.88
C VAL A 280 11.64 16.84 -14.39
N ALA A 281 12.74 16.28 -13.88
CA ALA A 281 13.17 14.93 -14.23
C ALA A 281 12.26 13.88 -13.58
N PHE A 282 11.90 12.87 -14.37
CA PHE A 282 11.10 11.74 -13.92
C PHE A 282 11.47 10.46 -14.67
N GLU A 283 11.15 9.33 -14.07
CA GLU A 283 11.37 7.99 -14.59
C GLU A 283 10.07 7.17 -14.50
N LYS A 284 10.11 5.92 -14.95
CA LYS A 284 8.97 5.01 -14.92
C LYS A 284 8.40 4.81 -13.49
N ASN A 285 9.27 4.86 -12.48
CA ASN A 285 8.94 4.66 -11.07
C ASN A 285 8.61 5.96 -10.32
N GLY A 286 8.70 7.14 -10.95
CA GLY A 286 8.29 8.41 -10.35
C GLY A 286 9.18 9.60 -10.65
N ILE A 287 9.01 10.65 -9.87
CA ILE A 287 9.82 11.87 -9.95
C ILE A 287 11.23 11.59 -9.44
N SER A 288 12.25 11.83 -10.29
CA SER A 288 13.65 11.65 -9.93
C SER A 288 14.08 12.66 -8.87
N VAL A 289 14.58 12.17 -7.75
CA VAL A 289 14.99 12.99 -6.60
C VAL A 289 16.40 12.62 -6.11
N ASN A 290 17.05 13.57 -5.45
CA ASN A 290 18.30 13.35 -4.72
C ASN A 290 18.02 12.95 -3.26
N GLU A 291 19.07 12.83 -2.45
CA GLU A 291 18.98 12.46 -1.02
C GLU A 291 18.21 13.46 -0.15
N TYR A 292 17.91 14.65 -0.65
CA TYR A 292 17.08 15.66 0.02
C TYR A 292 15.63 15.65 -0.45
N LEU A 293 15.22 14.67 -1.27
CA LEU A 293 13.95 14.58 -1.97
C LEU A 293 13.69 15.77 -2.91
N GLN A 294 14.75 16.45 -3.35
CA GLN A 294 14.72 17.52 -4.32
C GLN A 294 14.92 16.95 -5.72
N ASN A 295 14.17 17.46 -6.69
CA ASN A 295 14.29 17.02 -8.08
C ASN A 295 15.70 17.27 -8.64
N THR A 296 16.18 16.32 -9.42
CA THR A 296 17.57 16.31 -9.91
C THR A 296 17.90 17.37 -10.98
N THR A 297 16.88 17.93 -11.65
CA THR A 297 17.04 18.95 -12.70
C THR A 297 16.41 20.29 -12.34
N ASN A 298 15.24 20.29 -11.70
CA ASN A 298 14.61 21.52 -11.22
C ASN A 298 14.73 21.62 -9.69
N THR A 299 15.71 22.37 -9.22
CA THR A 299 15.98 22.53 -7.76
C THR A 299 14.90 23.34 -7.00
N ASN A 300 13.89 23.86 -7.69
CA ASN A 300 12.71 24.46 -7.06
C ASN A 300 11.63 23.41 -6.77
N VAL A 301 11.77 22.20 -7.30
CA VAL A 301 10.80 21.11 -7.15
C VAL A 301 11.31 20.09 -6.15
N TYR A 302 10.42 19.61 -5.29
CA TYR A 302 10.57 18.45 -4.42
C TYR A 302 9.50 17.42 -4.75
N ALA A 303 9.75 16.16 -4.44
CA ALA A 303 8.71 15.14 -4.51
C ALA A 303 8.74 14.23 -3.28
N CYS A 304 7.55 13.80 -2.83
CA CYS A 304 7.40 12.91 -1.69
C CYS A 304 6.13 12.04 -1.78
N GLY A 305 6.15 10.93 -1.07
CA GLY A 305 5.14 9.88 -1.15
C GLY A 305 5.28 9.02 -2.39
N ASP A 306 4.28 8.24 -2.71
CA ASP A 306 4.31 7.18 -3.73
C ASP A 306 4.68 7.65 -5.14
N VAL A 307 4.68 8.96 -5.39
CA VAL A 307 5.10 9.56 -6.67
C VAL A 307 6.60 9.75 -6.78
N SER A 308 7.33 9.71 -5.65
CA SER A 308 8.77 9.93 -5.57
C SER A 308 9.55 8.67 -5.93
N ALA A 309 10.58 8.81 -6.76
CA ALA A 309 11.55 7.75 -7.05
C ALA A 309 12.67 7.71 -5.98
N SER A 310 12.32 7.86 -4.71
CA SER A 310 13.25 7.89 -3.57
C SER A 310 13.88 6.53 -3.24
N GLY A 311 13.38 5.45 -3.86
CA GLY A 311 13.77 4.08 -3.53
C GLY A 311 13.04 3.47 -2.34
N SER A 312 12.12 4.21 -1.69
CA SER A 312 11.30 3.67 -0.61
C SER A 312 10.12 2.83 -1.10
N LEU A 313 9.56 2.03 -0.19
CA LEU A 313 8.28 1.36 -0.44
C LEU A 313 7.13 2.39 -0.45
N PRO A 314 6.16 2.29 -1.39
CA PRO A 314 5.02 3.20 -1.46
C PRO A 314 4.00 2.89 -0.36
N LEU A 315 4.33 3.30 0.86
CA LEU A 315 3.55 3.07 2.08
C LEU A 315 3.25 4.40 2.79
N THR A 316 2.10 4.46 3.45
CA THR A 316 1.68 5.66 4.20
C THR A 316 2.70 6.13 5.25
N PRO A 317 3.34 5.24 6.05
CA PRO A 317 4.38 5.66 6.99
C PRO A 317 5.61 6.28 6.30
N THR A 318 6.08 5.71 5.19
CA THR A 318 7.20 6.28 4.41
C THR A 318 6.85 7.62 3.80
N SER A 319 5.64 7.77 3.27
CA SER A 319 5.11 9.04 2.77
C SER A 319 5.10 10.13 3.86
N SER A 320 4.77 9.79 5.10
CA SER A 320 4.82 10.71 6.25
C SER A 320 6.25 11.13 6.59
N GLN A 321 7.19 10.20 6.56
CA GLN A 321 8.60 10.49 6.82
C GLN A 321 9.21 11.37 5.73
N GLU A 322 8.94 11.07 4.47
CA GLU A 322 9.37 11.91 3.34
C GLU A 322 8.80 13.33 3.42
N SER A 323 7.53 13.46 3.77
CA SER A 323 6.86 14.75 3.96
C SER A 323 7.58 15.61 5.02
N ARG A 324 7.98 15.01 6.14
CA ARG A 324 8.75 15.66 7.20
C ARG A 324 10.11 16.16 6.68
N VAL A 325 10.84 15.32 5.95
CA VAL A 325 12.14 15.68 5.38
C VAL A 325 12.01 16.79 4.35
N VAL A 326 11.04 16.71 3.43
CA VAL A 326 10.77 17.76 2.44
C VAL A 326 10.44 19.09 3.10
N SER A 327 9.57 19.10 4.13
CA SER A 327 9.19 20.33 4.83
C SER A 327 10.36 20.97 5.57
N ILE A 328 11.29 20.18 6.12
CA ILE A 328 12.54 20.68 6.73
C ILE A 328 13.46 21.25 5.65
N ASN A 329 13.64 20.55 4.54
CA ASN A 329 14.53 20.97 3.46
C ASN A 329 14.09 22.24 2.75
N ILE A 330 12.78 22.45 2.59
CA ILE A 330 12.23 23.70 2.10
C ILE A 330 12.58 24.85 3.05
N ARG A 331 12.39 24.68 4.36
CA ARG A 331 12.60 25.71 5.36
C ARG A 331 14.09 25.97 5.69
N LYS A 332 14.94 24.95 5.58
CA LYS A 332 16.34 24.99 6.03
C LYS A 332 17.35 24.71 4.91
N LYS A 333 16.96 24.90 3.65
CA LYS A 333 17.86 24.79 2.47
C LYS A 333 18.60 23.45 2.41
N ASN A 334 17.87 22.33 2.29
CA ASN A 334 18.43 20.97 2.16
C ASN A 334 19.38 20.59 3.30
N SER A 335 18.91 20.71 4.52
CA SER A 335 19.70 20.40 5.72
C SER A 335 19.54 18.94 6.22
N GLU A 336 18.57 18.19 5.68
CA GLU A 336 18.27 16.83 6.15
C GLU A 336 18.19 15.85 4.98
N LYS A 337 19.09 14.85 4.98
CA LYS A 337 19.06 13.76 4.02
C LYS A 337 17.97 12.76 4.39
N MET A 338 17.34 12.16 3.37
CA MET A 338 16.44 11.04 3.60
C MET A 338 17.25 9.77 3.88
N ASP A 339 17.09 9.25 5.05
CA ASP A 339 17.62 7.94 5.47
C ASP A 339 16.42 7.08 5.92
N PHE A 340 16.18 5.97 5.21
CA PHE A 340 15.08 5.09 5.53
C PHE A 340 15.52 4.04 6.55
N PRO A 341 14.90 4.03 7.74
CA PRO A 341 15.05 2.88 8.64
C PRO A 341 14.45 1.63 7.97
N PRO A 342 14.70 0.44 8.49
CA PRO A 342 14.00 -0.76 8.04
C PRO A 342 12.49 -0.56 8.03
N VAL A 343 11.86 -0.74 6.85
CA VAL A 343 10.43 -0.47 6.63
C VAL A 343 9.67 -1.79 6.64
N PRO A 344 8.72 -2.00 7.57
CA PRO A 344 7.89 -3.18 7.58
C PRO A 344 6.78 -3.10 6.53
N SER A 345 6.36 -4.26 6.03
CA SER A 345 5.20 -4.42 5.16
C SER A 345 4.25 -5.46 5.72
N VAL A 346 2.95 -5.19 5.64
CA VAL A 346 1.90 -6.13 6.03
C VAL A 346 0.90 -6.27 4.89
N VAL A 347 0.59 -7.51 4.53
CA VAL A 347 -0.51 -7.87 3.66
C VAL A 347 -1.64 -8.38 4.54
N PHE A 348 -2.75 -7.67 4.53
CA PHE A 348 -3.91 -7.94 5.41
C PHE A 348 -4.83 -9.02 4.83
N THR A 349 -4.22 -10.10 4.32
CA THR A 349 -4.91 -11.36 4.10
C THR A 349 -5.20 -12.04 5.44
N LEU A 350 -5.91 -13.15 5.44
CA LEU A 350 -6.10 -14.00 6.61
C LEU A 350 -5.75 -15.45 6.21
N PRO A 351 -4.64 -15.98 6.71
CA PRO A 351 -3.69 -15.39 7.68
C PRO A 351 -2.94 -14.15 7.14
N GLN A 352 -2.55 -13.25 8.06
CA GLN A 352 -1.76 -12.05 7.69
C GLN A 352 -0.33 -12.45 7.33
N VAL A 353 0.25 -11.76 6.33
CA VAL A 353 1.68 -11.86 6.01
C VAL A 353 2.36 -10.56 6.39
N ALA A 354 3.43 -10.64 7.16
CA ALA A 354 4.23 -9.49 7.55
C ALA A 354 5.71 -9.73 7.26
N ALA A 355 6.41 -8.70 6.83
CA ALA A 355 7.81 -8.78 6.46
C ALA A 355 8.56 -7.49 6.82
N ILE A 356 9.83 -7.64 7.16
CA ILE A 356 10.79 -6.52 7.31
C ILE A 356 12.18 -6.98 6.90
N GLY A 357 12.96 -6.09 6.29
CA GLY A 357 14.33 -6.34 5.91
C GLY A 357 14.46 -7.25 4.68
N LEU A 358 15.56 -7.98 4.59
CA LEU A 358 15.95 -8.77 3.44
C LEU A 358 15.27 -10.14 3.42
N THR A 359 14.88 -10.60 2.24
CA THR A 359 14.59 -12.02 2.00
C THR A 359 15.89 -12.83 2.04
N GLU A 360 15.80 -14.14 2.21
CA GLU A 360 16.96 -15.03 2.18
C GLU A 360 17.75 -14.87 0.88
N LYS A 361 17.05 -14.79 -0.25
CA LYS A 361 17.66 -14.59 -1.56
C LYS A 361 18.40 -13.26 -1.62
N GLN A 362 17.76 -12.15 -1.20
CA GLN A 362 18.39 -10.83 -1.21
C GLN A 362 19.63 -10.77 -0.30
N ALA A 363 19.59 -11.40 0.87
CA ALA A 363 20.74 -11.44 1.77
C ALA A 363 21.93 -12.21 1.14
N LYS A 364 21.67 -13.35 0.48
CA LYS A 364 22.68 -14.09 -0.27
C LYS A 364 23.23 -13.31 -1.46
N ASP A 365 22.36 -12.70 -2.25
CA ASP A 365 22.75 -11.89 -3.43
C ASP A 365 23.63 -10.69 -3.03
N GLN A 366 23.43 -10.15 -1.81
CA GLN A 366 24.27 -9.08 -1.23
C GLN A 366 25.54 -9.60 -0.55
N GLY A 367 25.81 -10.91 -0.56
CA GLY A 367 27.03 -11.51 -0.05
C GLY A 367 27.11 -11.67 1.46
N TYR A 368 25.97 -11.63 2.17
CA TYR A 368 25.97 -11.92 3.61
C TYR A 368 26.18 -13.41 3.89
N ASP A 369 26.99 -13.72 4.91
CA ASP A 369 27.03 -15.05 5.53
C ASP A 369 25.91 -15.13 6.58
N ILE A 370 24.88 -15.92 6.30
CA ILE A 370 23.62 -15.89 7.04
C ILE A 370 23.32 -17.18 7.79
N VAL A 371 22.62 -17.02 8.90
CA VAL A 371 21.86 -18.09 9.56
C VAL A 371 20.39 -17.85 9.27
N VAL A 372 19.70 -18.89 8.80
CA VAL A 372 18.27 -18.85 8.50
C VAL A 372 17.55 -19.80 9.44
N GLU A 373 16.51 -19.28 10.09
CA GLU A 373 15.58 -20.12 10.83
C GLU A 373 14.19 -20.01 10.18
N HIS A 374 13.67 -21.15 9.72
CA HIS A 374 12.35 -21.26 9.09
C HIS A 374 11.57 -22.40 9.74
N LYS A 375 10.41 -22.10 10.32
CA LYS A 375 9.55 -23.10 10.97
C LYS A 375 8.07 -22.82 10.75
N SER A 376 7.32 -23.90 10.60
CA SER A 376 5.85 -23.91 10.72
C SER A 376 5.49 -24.34 12.15
N VAL A 377 4.75 -23.50 12.87
CA VAL A 377 4.52 -23.62 14.32
C VAL A 377 3.04 -23.46 14.73
N PRO A 378 2.08 -24.04 14.01
CA PRO A 378 0.65 -23.92 14.37
C PRO A 378 0.33 -24.58 15.71
N HIS A 379 1.23 -25.40 16.25
CA HIS A 379 1.14 -26.03 17.57
C HIS A 379 1.52 -25.08 18.73
N TRP A 380 2.11 -23.91 18.45
CA TRP A 380 2.38 -22.95 19.50
C TRP A 380 1.10 -22.43 20.14
N PHE A 381 1.17 -22.10 21.42
CA PHE A 381 -0.01 -21.83 22.24
C PHE A 381 -0.98 -20.83 21.62
N ASN A 382 -0.47 -19.70 21.09
CA ASN A 382 -1.35 -18.64 20.56
C ASN A 382 -2.08 -19.09 19.28
N ALA A 383 -1.42 -19.74 18.34
CA ALA A 383 -2.06 -20.28 17.14
C ALA A 383 -3.04 -21.42 17.51
N LYS A 384 -2.60 -22.35 18.35
CA LYS A 384 -3.41 -23.50 18.78
C LYS A 384 -4.70 -23.08 19.49
N ARG A 385 -4.66 -22.07 20.39
CA ARG A 385 -5.87 -21.58 21.09
C ARG A 385 -6.88 -20.91 20.17
N MET A 386 -6.39 -20.34 19.05
CA MET A 386 -7.21 -19.72 18.00
C MET A 386 -7.56 -20.71 16.88
N ALA A 387 -7.11 -21.96 17.01
CA ALA A 387 -7.26 -23.01 16.00
C ALA A 387 -6.79 -22.54 14.60
N GLU A 388 -5.67 -21.84 14.54
CA GLU A 388 -5.04 -21.41 13.30
C GLU A 388 -4.19 -22.56 12.74
N ASP A 389 -4.48 -22.99 11.51
CA ASP A 389 -3.75 -24.06 10.82
C ASP A 389 -2.43 -23.56 10.20
N VAL A 390 -2.31 -22.25 10.00
CA VAL A 390 -1.15 -21.59 9.40
C VAL A 390 -0.56 -20.57 10.35
N TYR A 391 0.61 -20.92 10.90
CA TYR A 391 1.46 -20.03 11.66
C TYR A 391 2.91 -20.43 11.39
N ALA A 392 3.65 -19.56 10.71
CA ALA A 392 5.03 -19.83 10.32
C ALA A 392 5.85 -18.54 10.31
N TYR A 393 7.16 -18.72 10.40
CA TYR A 393 8.10 -17.61 10.32
C TYR A 393 9.38 -18.01 9.60
N LYS A 394 10.10 -17.02 9.11
CA LYS A 394 11.46 -17.13 8.61
C LYS A 394 12.25 -15.92 9.06
N THR A 395 13.35 -16.12 9.78
CA THR A 395 14.27 -15.08 10.21
C THR A 395 15.65 -15.29 9.59
N ILE A 396 16.30 -14.18 9.27
CA ILE A 396 17.58 -14.13 8.58
C ILE A 396 18.52 -13.29 9.43
N VAL A 397 19.63 -13.89 9.85
CA VAL A 397 20.61 -13.27 10.76
C VAL A 397 21.98 -13.24 10.08
N ASP A 398 22.65 -12.11 10.12
CA ASP A 398 24.07 -11.95 9.75
C ASP A 398 24.92 -12.70 10.77
N LYS A 399 25.56 -13.79 10.35
CA LYS A 399 26.36 -14.64 11.21
C LYS A 399 27.56 -13.91 11.82
N LYS A 400 28.17 -13.00 11.08
CA LYS A 400 29.36 -12.25 11.50
C LYS A 400 29.03 -11.20 12.56
N ARG A 401 27.91 -10.46 12.37
CA ARG A 401 27.52 -9.36 13.22
C ARG A 401 26.52 -9.75 14.30
N ASN A 402 25.91 -10.93 14.18
CA ASN A 402 24.80 -11.42 14.99
C ASN A 402 23.61 -10.43 15.00
N LEU A 403 23.31 -9.86 13.83
CA LEU A 403 22.21 -8.89 13.66
C LEU A 403 21.12 -9.45 12.75
N ILE A 404 19.87 -9.12 13.07
CA ILE A 404 18.71 -9.52 12.26
C ILE A 404 18.72 -8.71 10.96
N LEU A 405 18.78 -9.39 9.82
CA LEU A 405 18.71 -8.82 8.47
C LEU A 405 17.29 -8.84 7.90
N GLY A 406 16.48 -9.80 8.32
CA GLY A 406 15.11 -9.95 7.87
C GLY A 406 14.26 -10.82 8.78
N ALA A 407 12.97 -10.53 8.81
CA ALA A 407 11.96 -11.32 9.48
C ALA A 407 10.67 -11.35 8.65
N HIS A 408 10.11 -12.54 8.47
CA HIS A 408 8.94 -12.81 7.65
C HIS A 408 8.03 -13.73 8.44
N ILE A 409 6.77 -13.32 8.62
CA ILE A 409 5.81 -14.03 9.49
C ILE A 409 4.49 -14.19 8.74
N ILE A 410 3.85 -15.33 8.90
CA ILE A 410 2.46 -15.55 8.49
C ILE A 410 1.66 -16.13 9.64
N GLY A 411 0.47 -15.59 9.89
CA GLY A 411 -0.46 -16.06 10.92
C GLY A 411 -1.08 -14.93 11.71
N GLY A 412 -1.78 -15.27 12.78
CA GLY A 412 -2.39 -14.30 13.69
C GLY A 412 -1.35 -13.42 14.38
N GLY A 413 -1.66 -12.15 14.51
CA GLY A 413 -0.78 -11.18 15.14
C GLY A 413 0.49 -10.83 14.36
N ALA A 414 0.71 -11.35 13.14
CA ALA A 414 1.91 -11.09 12.34
C ALA A 414 2.13 -9.60 12.12
N GLY A 415 1.06 -8.83 11.83
CA GLY A 415 1.12 -7.38 11.64
C GLY A 415 1.57 -6.60 12.88
N GLU A 416 1.32 -7.11 14.09
CA GLU A 416 1.78 -6.50 15.33
C GLU A 416 3.19 -6.96 15.70
N MET A 417 3.47 -8.27 15.55
CA MET A 417 4.79 -8.84 15.86
C MET A 417 5.91 -8.25 15.01
N ILE A 418 5.64 -7.94 13.74
CA ILE A 418 6.66 -7.37 12.86
C ILE A 418 7.18 -6.01 13.38
N ASN A 419 6.38 -5.24 14.12
CA ASN A 419 6.80 -4.00 14.74
C ASN A 419 7.84 -4.22 15.85
N LEU A 420 7.84 -5.36 16.51
CA LEU A 420 8.90 -5.73 17.47
C LEU A 420 10.23 -5.99 16.75
N PHE A 421 10.17 -6.59 15.56
CA PHE A 421 11.36 -6.72 14.70
C PHE A 421 11.85 -5.36 14.16
N VAL A 422 10.94 -4.40 13.90
CA VAL A 422 11.35 -3.02 13.58
C VAL A 422 12.18 -2.44 14.72
N LEU A 423 11.70 -2.54 15.97
CA LEU A 423 12.41 -2.06 17.16
C LEU A 423 13.75 -2.77 17.33
N ALA A 424 13.78 -4.08 17.14
CA ALA A 424 15.01 -4.88 17.25
C ALA A 424 16.04 -4.45 16.19
N MET A 425 15.66 -4.31 14.93
CA MET A 425 16.57 -3.93 13.85
C MET A 425 17.04 -2.49 13.99
N CYS A 426 16.16 -1.54 14.30
CA CYS A 426 16.54 -0.14 14.55
C CYS A 426 17.45 0.00 15.77
N GLY A 427 17.18 -0.75 16.82
CA GLY A 427 17.98 -0.80 18.04
C GLY A 427 19.24 -1.67 17.94
N LYS A 428 19.47 -2.32 16.78
CA LYS A 428 20.58 -3.27 16.55
C LYS A 428 20.63 -4.37 17.62
N LEU A 429 19.46 -4.82 18.07
CA LEU A 429 19.35 -5.92 19.02
C LEU A 429 19.71 -7.24 18.34
N THR A 430 20.47 -8.07 19.07
CA THR A 430 20.83 -9.42 18.61
C THR A 430 19.71 -10.41 18.91
N PRO A 431 19.68 -11.60 18.26
CA PRO A 431 18.83 -12.71 18.66
C PRO A 431 18.92 -13.04 20.17
N ASP A 432 20.12 -13.02 20.74
CA ASP A 432 20.33 -13.29 22.18
C ASP A 432 19.71 -12.22 23.07
N ASN A 433 19.74 -10.95 22.65
CA ASN A 433 19.04 -9.89 23.38
C ASN A 433 17.54 -10.16 23.42
N LEU A 434 16.91 -10.55 22.28
CA LEU A 434 15.49 -10.87 22.22
C LEU A 434 15.13 -12.10 23.07
N LYS A 435 15.97 -13.14 23.06
CA LYS A 435 15.78 -14.34 23.90
C LYS A 435 15.85 -14.03 25.40
N ALA A 436 16.69 -13.08 25.79
CA ALA A 436 16.87 -12.68 27.19
C ALA A 436 15.75 -11.77 27.72
N MET A 437 14.97 -11.13 26.84
CA MET A 437 13.88 -10.25 27.25
C MET A 437 12.74 -11.02 27.89
N ILE A 438 12.03 -10.39 28.82
CA ILE A 438 10.80 -10.92 29.42
C ILE A 438 9.63 -10.23 28.75
N PHE A 439 8.88 -10.98 27.95
CA PHE A 439 7.64 -10.53 27.33
C PHE A 439 6.42 -11.01 28.13
N ALA A 440 5.31 -10.31 28.01
CA ALA A 440 4.04 -10.73 28.60
C ALA A 440 3.59 -12.08 28.01
N TYR A 441 3.17 -12.99 28.87
CA TYR A 441 2.69 -14.33 28.46
C TYR A 441 1.25 -14.55 28.98
N PRO A 442 0.36 -15.16 28.20
CA PRO A 442 0.52 -15.59 26.80
C PRO A 442 0.11 -14.48 25.81
N THR A 443 1.03 -14.04 24.95
CA THR A 443 0.79 -13.04 23.88
C THR A 443 1.54 -13.43 22.62
N TRP A 444 1.07 -12.96 21.45
CA TRP A 444 1.78 -13.12 20.18
C TRP A 444 3.21 -12.53 20.25
N GLY A 445 3.36 -11.38 20.94
CA GLY A 445 4.67 -10.75 21.12
C GLY A 445 5.69 -11.61 21.86
N ASN A 446 5.27 -12.52 22.75
CA ASN A 446 6.17 -13.45 23.41
C ASN A 446 6.78 -14.48 22.46
N ASP A 447 6.09 -14.80 21.37
CA ASP A 447 6.49 -15.84 20.43
C ASP A 447 7.77 -15.46 19.66
N ILE A 448 8.10 -14.14 19.52
CA ILE A 448 9.31 -13.69 18.82
C ILE A 448 10.60 -14.25 19.42
N LYS A 449 10.63 -14.61 20.70
CA LYS A 449 11.78 -15.26 21.35
C LYS A 449 12.12 -16.59 20.72
N GLY A 450 11.10 -17.30 20.24
CA GLY A 450 11.24 -18.57 19.56
C GLY A 450 11.48 -18.45 18.05
N MET A 451 11.47 -17.23 17.52
CA MET A 451 11.64 -16.96 16.09
C MET A 451 13.07 -16.54 15.71
N VAL A 452 13.98 -16.40 16.67
CA VAL A 452 15.35 -15.94 16.46
C VAL A 452 16.37 -16.87 17.12
#